data_006d190f9f26d6b776fc29dc59708b26
#
_entry.id   006d190f9f26d6b776fc29dc59708b26
#
_cell.length_a   1.000
_cell.length_b   1.000
_cell.length_c   1.000
_cell.angle_alpha   90.00
_cell.angle_beta   90.00
_cell.angle_gamma   90.00
#
_symmetry.space_group_name_H-M   'P 1'
#
loop_
_entity.id
_entity.type
_entity.pdbx_description
1 polymer ?
#
loop_
_entity_poly.entity_id
_entity_poly.type
_entity_poly.pdbx_seq_one_letter_code
_entity_poly.pdbx_strand_id
1 'polypeptide(L)'
;MSFSPDPLLRFLRWATCALVSAGSLSMRPLPLRAQESGDIRLLISLAPDSAASGSRAPIVRSQNMLEGSNRWLSALRSGLPVRLHYRVEVWRSRGAWFDSFERQAEWDVLVRHEPLLDQYTLVTFVGRARQERRYATIDALGAALAFAYQVNVRPAEPGRYYYAGSLQVSTLSDSDLDELERFLAGDLGQAENRDGNLGDALGREATRFLLRLAGLPSLRLEARSPPFLVR
;
A
#
# COMPACT_ATOMS: atom_id res chain seq x y z
N MET A 1 50.08 80.63 30.65
CA MET A 1 50.05 79.63 31.74
C MET A 1 48.97 78.61 31.40
N SER A 2 49.42 77.52 30.98
CA SER A 2 48.61 76.39 30.43
C SER A 2 48.26 75.46 31.60
N PHE A 3 46.98 75.16 31.77
CA PHE A 3 46.56 74.09 32.65
C PHE A 3 45.96 72.98 31.80
N SER A 4 46.66 71.85 31.80
CA SER A 4 46.27 70.60 31.17
C SER A 4 45.34 69.86 32.14
N PRO A 5 44.16 69.35 31.72
CA PRO A 5 43.35 68.48 32.52
C PRO A 5 43.75 67.03 32.41
N ASP A 6 43.74 66.30 33.50
CA ASP A 6 44.18 64.97 33.79
C ASP A 6 43.50 63.89 32.92
N PRO A 7 44.24 62.87 32.48
CA PRO A 7 43.73 61.79 31.67
C PRO A 7 43.01 60.63 32.44
N LEU A 8 42.73 60.81 33.75
CA LEU A 8 42.21 59.70 34.59
C LEU A 8 40.70 59.52 34.63
N LEU A 9 39.93 60.35 33.92
CA LEU A 9 38.47 60.30 33.92
C LEU A 9 37.88 59.63 32.61
N ARG A 10 38.73 59.12 31.73
CA ARG A 10 38.28 58.44 30.49
C ARG A 10 38.23 56.91 30.54
N PHE A 11 38.72 56.30 31.60
CA PHE A 11 38.77 54.84 31.74
C PHE A 11 37.56 54.21 32.46
N LEU A 12 36.60 54.99 32.95
CA LEU A 12 35.49 54.46 33.76
C LEU A 12 34.16 54.40 33.00
N ARG A 13 34.15 54.53 31.66
CA ARG A 13 32.92 54.50 30.85
C ARG A 13 32.83 53.34 29.87
N TRP A 14 33.78 52.43 29.86
CA TRP A 14 33.84 51.30 28.90
C TRP A 14 33.73 49.92 29.54
N ALA A 15 33.42 49.83 30.81
CA ALA A 15 33.35 48.54 31.53
C ALA A 15 31.94 48.03 31.85
N THR A 16 30.89 48.61 31.28
CA THR A 16 29.51 48.17 31.59
C THR A 16 28.67 47.74 30.39
N CYS A 17 29.27 47.46 29.23
CA CYS A 17 28.51 46.96 28.07
C CYS A 17 28.94 45.57 27.57
N ALA A 18 29.57 44.74 28.39
CA ALA A 18 30.06 43.43 27.94
C ALA A 18 29.58 42.28 28.83
N LEU A 19 28.30 42.24 29.23
CA LEU A 19 27.77 41.13 30.02
C LEU A 19 26.26 40.90 29.84
N VAL A 20 25.72 41.01 28.62
CA VAL A 20 24.37 40.50 28.28
C VAL A 20 24.40 39.96 26.87
N SER A 21 25.24 38.98 26.61
CA SER A 21 25.17 38.17 25.37
C SER A 21 25.58 36.74 25.66
N ALA A 22 24.97 36.17 26.70
CA ALA A 22 25.10 34.76 26.99
C ALA A 22 23.72 34.14 27.11
N GLY A 23 23.38 33.31 26.15
CA GLY A 23 22.36 32.31 26.35
C GLY A 23 21.05 32.45 25.58
N SER A 24 21.05 32.78 24.32
CA SER A 24 20.05 32.22 23.41
C SER A 24 20.42 30.76 23.12
N LEU A 25 20.17 29.88 24.07
CA LEU A 25 20.01 28.47 23.74
C LEU A 25 18.84 28.39 22.76
N SER A 26 19.14 28.37 21.49
CA SER A 26 18.21 27.94 20.47
C SER A 26 17.85 26.50 20.79
N MET A 27 16.84 26.31 21.63
CA MET A 27 16.08 25.08 21.65
C MET A 27 15.49 24.94 20.24
N ARG A 28 16.23 24.28 19.34
CA ARG A 28 15.63 23.69 18.16
C ARG A 28 14.50 22.83 18.68
N PRO A 29 13.25 23.10 18.31
CA PRO A 29 12.19 22.15 18.57
C PRO A 29 12.64 20.90 17.84
N LEU A 30 12.96 19.85 18.59
CA LEU A 30 12.98 18.49 18.05
C LEU A 30 11.64 18.37 17.32
N PRO A 31 11.61 18.00 16.03
CA PRO A 31 10.35 17.70 15.42
C PRO A 31 9.74 16.62 16.30
N LEU A 32 8.70 16.96 17.04
CA LEU A 32 7.77 15.98 17.54
C LEU A 32 7.38 15.21 16.28
N ARG A 33 7.98 14.03 16.12
CA ARG A 33 7.44 13.03 15.25
C ARG A 33 6.05 12.83 15.80
N ALA A 34 5.08 13.55 15.22
CA ALA A 34 3.69 13.23 15.38
C ALA A 34 3.67 11.73 15.17
N GLN A 35 3.27 10.98 16.18
CA GLN A 35 2.91 9.58 16.04
C GLN A 35 1.90 9.61 14.90
N GLU A 36 2.37 9.29 13.66
CA GLU A 36 1.51 9.13 12.52
C GLU A 36 0.60 7.98 12.94
N SER A 37 -0.56 8.34 13.43
CA SER A 37 -1.68 7.42 13.63
C SER A 37 -1.76 6.62 12.37
N GLY A 38 -1.57 5.30 12.48
CA GLY A 38 -1.23 4.42 11.37
C GLY A 38 -2.19 4.47 10.20
N ASP A 39 -2.03 5.45 9.33
CA ASP A 39 -2.71 5.46 8.05
C ASP A 39 -2.33 4.21 7.28
N ILE A 40 -3.32 3.51 6.77
CA ILE A 40 -3.10 2.35 5.92
C ILE A 40 -2.31 2.82 4.70
N ARG A 41 -1.21 2.15 4.40
CA ARG A 41 -0.33 2.51 3.29
C ARG A 41 -0.04 1.31 2.40
N LEU A 42 -0.05 1.55 1.11
CA LEU A 42 0.49 0.63 0.12
C LEU A 42 1.87 1.13 -0.30
N LEU A 43 2.85 0.23 -0.33
CA LEU A 43 4.22 0.55 -0.73
C LEU A 43 4.64 -0.39 -1.86
N ILE A 44 5.33 0.18 -2.85
CA ILE A 44 5.97 -0.58 -3.92
C ILE A 44 7.45 -0.23 -3.96
N SER A 45 8.29 -1.22 -3.75
CA SER A 45 9.73 -1.14 -3.92
C SER A 45 10.20 -2.07 -5.04
N LEU A 46 11.44 -1.87 -5.47
CA LEU A 46 12.05 -2.72 -6.50
C LEU A 46 12.92 -3.78 -5.82
N ALA A 47 12.80 -5.02 -6.26
CA ALA A 47 13.71 -6.09 -5.83
C ALA A 47 15.17 -5.69 -6.13
N PRO A 48 16.14 -6.17 -5.35
CA PRO A 48 17.55 -5.99 -5.67
C PRO A 48 17.84 -6.40 -7.13
N ASP A 49 18.69 -5.62 -7.80
CA ASP A 49 19.07 -5.92 -9.17
C ASP A 49 19.99 -7.15 -9.18
N SER A 50 19.45 -8.27 -9.60
CA SER A 50 20.19 -9.54 -9.74
C SER A 50 20.43 -9.91 -11.20
N ALA A 51 19.87 -9.15 -12.14
CA ALA A 51 19.95 -9.45 -13.56
C ALA A 51 20.72 -8.35 -14.31
N ALA A 52 21.62 -8.76 -15.20
CA ALA A 52 22.36 -7.83 -16.09
C ALA A 52 21.43 -6.95 -16.94
N SER A 53 20.20 -7.37 -17.16
CA SER A 53 19.16 -6.61 -17.90
C SER A 53 18.62 -5.41 -17.12
N GLY A 54 18.87 -5.27 -15.81
CA GLY A 54 18.22 -4.26 -14.96
C GLY A 54 16.73 -4.48 -14.73
N SER A 55 16.17 -5.60 -15.19
CA SER A 55 14.74 -5.92 -15.01
C SER A 55 14.47 -6.35 -13.56
N ARG A 56 13.91 -5.44 -12.76
CA ARG A 56 13.65 -5.61 -11.33
C ARG A 56 12.18 -5.92 -11.08
N ALA A 57 11.91 -6.97 -10.32
CA ALA A 57 10.54 -7.30 -9.94
C ALA A 57 10.01 -6.31 -8.88
N PRO A 58 8.70 -6.00 -8.87
CA PRO A 58 8.11 -5.19 -7.81
C PRO A 58 7.92 -6.01 -6.55
N ILE A 59 8.21 -5.38 -5.40
CA ILE A 59 7.88 -5.87 -4.07
C ILE A 59 6.78 -4.99 -3.52
N VAL A 60 5.62 -5.59 -3.25
CA VAL A 60 4.43 -4.92 -2.73
C VAL A 60 4.30 -5.22 -1.24
N ARG A 61 4.04 -4.19 -0.45
CA ARG A 61 3.78 -4.29 0.99
C ARG A 61 2.63 -3.37 1.37
N SER A 62 1.68 -3.90 2.13
CA SER A 62 0.69 -3.09 2.84
C SER A 62 1.14 -2.88 4.29
N GLN A 63 0.91 -1.70 4.84
CA GLN A 63 1.26 -1.36 6.22
C GLN A 63 0.03 -0.85 6.96
N ASN A 64 0.03 -1.07 8.28
CA ASN A 64 -0.99 -0.58 9.21
C ASN A 64 -2.42 -1.04 8.88
N MET A 65 -2.55 -2.19 8.19
CA MET A 65 -3.84 -2.71 7.74
C MET A 65 -4.83 -2.97 8.88
N LEU A 66 -4.35 -3.29 10.07
CA LEU A 66 -5.16 -3.60 11.25
C LEU A 66 -5.07 -2.51 12.34
N GLU A 67 -4.44 -1.38 12.05
CA GLU A 67 -4.30 -0.27 12.99
C GLU A 67 -5.47 0.73 12.85
N GLY A 68 -5.81 1.36 13.96
CA GLY A 68 -6.87 2.38 14.01
C GLY A 68 -8.29 1.82 13.99
N SER A 69 -9.28 2.71 13.86
CA SER A 69 -10.71 2.40 13.80
C SER A 69 -11.23 2.42 12.36
N ASN A 70 -10.85 1.44 11.57
CA ASN A 70 -11.28 1.34 10.18
C ASN A 70 -12.62 0.59 10.07
N ARG A 71 -13.47 0.99 9.12
CA ARG A 71 -14.77 0.33 8.89
C ARG A 71 -14.62 -1.15 8.57
N TRP A 72 -13.64 -1.52 7.76
CA TRP A 72 -13.39 -2.89 7.38
C TRP A 72 -12.88 -3.75 8.56
N LEU A 73 -12.11 -3.17 9.50
CA LEU A 73 -11.68 -3.85 10.71
C LEU A 73 -12.87 -4.13 11.64
N SER A 74 -13.81 -3.18 11.75
CA SER A 74 -15.05 -3.40 12.50
C SER A 74 -15.91 -4.48 11.85
N ALA A 75 -16.01 -4.48 10.52
CA ALA A 75 -16.71 -5.51 9.77
C ALA A 75 -16.06 -6.89 9.96
N LEU A 76 -14.74 -6.98 9.89
CA LEU A 76 -13.99 -8.22 10.14
C LEU A 76 -14.25 -8.76 11.55
N ARG A 77 -14.20 -7.90 12.56
CA ARG A 77 -14.51 -8.28 13.95
C ARG A 77 -15.96 -8.75 14.14
N SER A 78 -16.89 -8.24 13.34
CA SER A 78 -18.27 -8.68 13.30
C SER A 78 -18.47 -9.99 12.53
N GLY A 79 -17.40 -10.59 12.00
CA GLY A 79 -17.47 -11.83 11.22
C GLY A 79 -17.71 -11.63 9.73
N LEU A 80 -17.85 -10.37 9.24
CA LEU A 80 -17.99 -10.12 7.81
C LEU A 80 -16.67 -10.33 7.08
N PRO A 81 -16.68 -11.03 5.95
CA PRO A 81 -15.49 -11.21 5.12
C PRO A 81 -14.99 -9.90 4.54
N VAL A 82 -13.66 -9.77 4.45
CA VAL A 82 -12.99 -8.61 3.86
C VAL A 82 -12.15 -9.08 2.70
N ARG A 83 -12.38 -8.48 1.53
CA ARG A 83 -11.59 -8.69 0.32
C ARG A 83 -10.55 -7.59 0.17
N LEU A 84 -9.32 -7.99 -0.08
CA LEU A 84 -8.21 -7.12 -0.48
C LEU A 84 -7.84 -7.49 -1.92
N HIS A 85 -8.18 -6.62 -2.86
CA HIS A 85 -7.84 -6.81 -4.27
C HIS A 85 -6.60 -5.99 -4.60
N TYR A 86 -5.53 -6.68 -4.94
CA TYR A 86 -4.26 -6.08 -5.33
C TYR A 86 -4.10 -6.09 -6.85
N ARG A 87 -3.60 -4.98 -7.39
CA ARG A 87 -3.21 -4.86 -8.79
C ARG A 87 -1.86 -4.19 -8.89
N VAL A 88 -0.98 -4.71 -9.74
CA VAL A 88 0.31 -4.12 -10.08
C VAL A 88 0.43 -4.02 -11.59
N GLU A 89 0.65 -2.83 -12.07
CA GLU A 89 0.75 -2.49 -13.49
C GLU A 89 2.18 -2.11 -13.85
N VAL A 90 2.64 -2.51 -15.02
CA VAL A 90 3.91 -2.11 -15.64
C VAL A 90 3.64 -0.99 -16.61
N TRP A 91 4.28 0.15 -16.39
CA TRP A 91 4.15 1.33 -17.23
C TRP A 91 5.50 1.73 -17.82
N ARG A 92 5.54 1.91 -19.14
CA ARG A 92 6.70 2.44 -19.86
C ARG A 92 6.63 3.96 -19.86
N SER A 93 7.65 4.60 -19.27
CA SER A 93 7.73 6.06 -19.21
C SER A 93 8.30 6.60 -20.52
N ARG A 94 7.56 7.52 -21.17
CA ARG A 94 7.92 8.18 -22.41
C ARG A 94 8.05 9.68 -22.16
N GLY A 95 9.26 10.18 -22.01
CA GLY A 95 9.57 11.52 -21.50
C GLY A 95 8.90 12.72 -22.18
N ALA A 96 8.30 12.57 -23.36
CA ALA A 96 7.59 13.64 -24.09
C ALA A 96 6.15 13.26 -24.50
N TRP A 97 5.68 12.06 -24.15
CA TRP A 97 4.38 11.50 -24.51
C TRP A 97 3.73 10.84 -23.31
N PHE A 98 2.46 10.47 -23.45
CA PHE A 98 1.79 9.71 -22.42
C PHE A 98 2.50 8.38 -22.15
N ASP A 99 2.64 8.01 -20.86
CA ASP A 99 3.16 6.74 -20.45
C ASP A 99 2.28 5.61 -21.02
N SER A 100 2.90 4.50 -21.42
CA SER A 100 2.15 3.38 -22.00
C SER A 100 2.08 2.22 -21.03
N PHE A 101 0.87 1.69 -20.85
CA PHE A 101 0.62 0.44 -20.15
C PHE A 101 1.17 -0.74 -20.96
N GLU A 102 1.81 -1.71 -20.28
CA GLU A 102 2.30 -2.93 -20.92
C GLU A 102 1.59 -4.19 -20.44
N ARG A 103 1.54 -4.38 -19.14
CA ARG A 103 0.94 -5.57 -18.51
C ARG A 103 0.60 -5.33 -17.07
N GLN A 104 -0.14 -6.26 -16.48
CA GLN A 104 -0.50 -6.23 -15.07
C GLN A 104 -0.47 -7.62 -14.45
N ALA A 105 -0.43 -7.65 -13.12
CA ALA A 105 -0.69 -8.81 -12.29
C ALA A 105 -1.71 -8.44 -11.22
N GLU A 106 -2.64 -9.34 -10.96
CA GLU A 106 -3.69 -9.17 -9.97
C GLU A 106 -3.77 -10.40 -9.07
N TRP A 107 -4.14 -10.19 -7.83
CA TRP A 107 -4.46 -11.26 -6.90
C TRP A 107 -5.42 -10.75 -5.83
N ASP A 108 -6.16 -11.69 -5.26
CA ASP A 108 -7.11 -11.43 -4.19
C ASP A 108 -6.65 -12.07 -2.89
N VAL A 109 -6.85 -11.37 -1.80
CA VAL A 109 -6.70 -11.88 -0.45
C VAL A 109 -8.03 -11.69 0.26
N LEU A 110 -8.59 -12.79 0.75
CA LEU A 110 -9.82 -12.80 1.52
C LEU A 110 -9.48 -13.04 2.98
N VAL A 111 -10.01 -12.21 3.85
CA VAL A 111 -9.84 -12.32 5.29
C VAL A 111 -11.19 -12.52 5.93
N ARG A 112 -11.31 -13.53 6.78
CA ARG A 112 -12.52 -13.84 7.56
C ARG A 112 -12.15 -14.06 9.02
N HIS A 113 -12.97 -13.57 9.92
CA HIS A 113 -12.95 -13.94 11.33
C HIS A 113 -13.95 -15.05 11.56
N GLU A 114 -13.57 -16.07 12.27
CA GLU A 114 -14.43 -17.19 12.70
C GLU A 114 -14.70 -17.08 14.21
N PRO A 115 -15.77 -16.40 14.62
CA PRO A 115 -15.99 -16.07 16.04
C PRO A 115 -16.09 -17.29 16.95
N LEU A 116 -16.64 -18.41 16.45
CA LEU A 116 -16.79 -19.64 17.22
C LEU A 116 -15.45 -20.30 17.58
N LEU A 117 -14.45 -20.14 16.72
CA LEU A 117 -13.10 -20.69 16.89
C LEU A 117 -12.10 -19.65 17.38
N ASP A 118 -12.53 -18.38 17.45
CA ASP A 118 -11.69 -17.22 17.73
C ASP A 118 -10.41 -17.21 16.86
N GLN A 119 -10.60 -17.45 15.56
CA GLN A 119 -9.53 -17.55 14.57
C GLN A 119 -9.78 -16.65 13.37
N TYR A 120 -8.70 -16.29 12.70
CA TYR A 120 -8.74 -15.55 11.44
C TYR A 120 -8.25 -16.43 10.30
N THR A 121 -9.05 -16.55 9.26
CA THR A 121 -8.69 -17.27 8.04
C THR A 121 -8.31 -16.26 6.96
N LEU A 122 -7.14 -16.46 6.35
CA LEU A 122 -6.63 -15.70 5.23
C LEU A 122 -6.52 -16.64 4.03
N VAL A 123 -7.25 -16.33 2.97
CA VAL A 123 -7.22 -17.08 1.70
C VAL A 123 -6.64 -16.19 0.62
N THR A 124 -5.58 -16.63 -0.01
CA THR A 124 -4.93 -15.91 -1.13
C THR A 124 -5.26 -16.63 -2.42
N PHE A 125 -5.72 -15.88 -3.43
CA PHE A 125 -5.98 -16.36 -4.77
C PHE A 125 -4.98 -15.71 -5.74
N VAL A 126 -4.16 -16.56 -6.40
CA VAL A 126 -3.22 -16.13 -7.45
C VAL A 126 -3.52 -16.94 -8.69
N GLY A 127 -4.17 -16.33 -9.66
CA GLY A 127 -4.77 -17.07 -10.79
C GLY A 127 -5.75 -18.13 -10.27
N ARG A 128 -5.52 -19.40 -10.61
CA ARG A 128 -6.34 -20.53 -10.14
C ARG A 128 -5.83 -21.16 -8.83
N ALA A 129 -4.71 -20.70 -8.31
CA ALA A 129 -4.14 -21.26 -7.08
C ALA A 129 -4.81 -20.62 -5.87
N ARG A 130 -5.31 -21.46 -4.94
CA ARG A 130 -5.87 -21.05 -3.65
C ARG A 130 -4.93 -21.51 -2.56
N GLN A 131 -4.55 -20.59 -1.67
CA GLN A 131 -3.76 -20.87 -0.48
C GLN A 131 -4.50 -20.35 0.75
N GLU A 132 -4.79 -21.24 1.73
CA GLU A 132 -5.45 -20.90 2.98
C GLU A 132 -4.45 -20.96 4.14
N ARG A 133 -4.52 -19.98 5.03
CA ARG A 133 -3.76 -19.93 6.29
C ARG A 133 -4.65 -19.44 7.41
N ARG A 134 -4.44 -19.99 8.62
CA ARG A 134 -5.19 -19.63 9.82
C ARG A 134 -4.29 -18.98 10.84
N TYR A 135 -4.80 -17.98 11.52
CA TYR A 135 -4.10 -17.20 12.53
C TYR A 135 -4.94 -17.12 13.78
N ALA A 136 -4.33 -17.43 14.94
CA ALA A 136 -5.01 -17.41 16.22
C ALA A 136 -5.21 -15.99 16.78
N THR A 137 -4.46 -15.00 16.29
CA THR A 137 -4.54 -13.64 16.81
C THR A 137 -4.58 -12.61 15.68
N ILE A 138 -5.16 -11.45 15.98
CA ILE A 138 -5.20 -10.33 15.06
C ILE A 138 -3.81 -9.80 14.75
N ASP A 139 -2.89 -9.86 15.70
CA ASP A 139 -1.50 -9.41 15.50
C ASP A 139 -0.76 -10.32 14.52
N ALA A 140 -0.96 -11.65 14.63
CA ALA A 140 -0.40 -12.61 13.69
C ALA A 140 -0.98 -12.41 12.27
N LEU A 141 -2.27 -12.13 12.16
CA LEU A 141 -2.90 -11.74 10.90
C LEU A 141 -2.31 -10.44 10.36
N GLY A 142 -2.11 -9.42 11.23
CA GLY A 142 -1.50 -8.15 10.87
C GLY A 142 -0.10 -8.31 10.30
N ALA A 143 0.73 -9.12 10.94
CA ALA A 143 2.07 -9.46 10.47
C ALA A 143 2.03 -10.16 9.10
N ALA A 144 1.06 -11.07 8.89
CA ALA A 144 0.86 -11.74 7.61
C ALA A 144 0.43 -10.78 6.49
N LEU A 145 -0.47 -9.84 6.78
CA LEU A 145 -0.89 -8.81 5.83
C LEU A 145 0.21 -7.80 5.51
N ALA A 146 1.10 -7.53 6.47
CA ALA A 146 2.26 -6.66 6.28
C ALA A 146 3.44 -7.35 5.56
N PHE A 147 3.31 -8.63 5.24
CA PHE A 147 4.36 -9.37 4.52
C PHE A 147 4.58 -8.77 3.13
N ALA A 148 5.86 -8.75 2.71
CA ALA A 148 6.25 -8.23 1.40
C ALA A 148 6.10 -9.32 0.33
N TYR A 149 5.27 -9.06 -0.68
CA TYR A 149 5.05 -9.96 -1.81
C TYR A 149 5.89 -9.52 -3.00
N GLN A 150 6.78 -10.39 -3.47
CA GLN A 150 7.44 -10.20 -4.76
C GLN A 150 6.50 -10.69 -5.87
N VAL A 151 6.09 -9.77 -6.74
CA VAL A 151 5.15 -10.06 -7.82
C VAL A 151 5.93 -10.42 -9.08
N ASN A 152 5.53 -11.52 -9.73
CA ASN A 152 6.17 -11.97 -10.97
C ASN A 152 5.58 -11.24 -12.19
N VAL A 153 5.79 -9.93 -12.22
CA VAL A 153 5.48 -9.09 -13.39
C VAL A 153 6.70 -8.23 -13.70
N ARG A 154 7.15 -8.26 -14.96
CA ARG A 154 8.35 -7.52 -15.40
C ARG A 154 8.15 -6.94 -16.79
N PRO A 155 8.82 -5.84 -17.15
CA PRO A 155 8.90 -5.35 -18.52
C PRO A 155 9.46 -6.42 -19.45
N ALA A 156 9.00 -6.44 -20.70
CA ALA A 156 9.48 -7.38 -21.72
C ALA A 156 10.61 -6.80 -22.58
N GLU A 157 10.62 -5.48 -22.76
CA GLU A 157 11.51 -4.77 -23.67
C GLU A 157 12.44 -3.80 -22.94
N PRO A 158 13.58 -3.41 -23.55
CA PRO A 158 14.40 -2.34 -23.03
C PRO A 158 13.65 -1.01 -22.96
N GLY A 159 13.92 -0.21 -21.93
CA GLY A 159 13.27 1.08 -21.74
C GLY A 159 13.23 1.54 -20.29
N ARG A 160 12.63 2.72 -20.08
CA ARG A 160 12.41 3.28 -18.74
C ARG A 160 11.01 2.95 -18.25
N TYR A 161 10.93 2.38 -17.07
CA TYR A 161 9.70 1.84 -16.49
C TYR A 161 9.47 2.29 -15.07
N TYR A 162 8.23 2.14 -14.61
CA TYR A 162 7.83 2.14 -13.21
C TYR A 162 6.65 1.19 -13.02
N TYR A 163 6.40 0.84 -11.77
CA TYR A 163 5.22 0.08 -11.37
C TYR A 163 4.21 1.01 -10.71
N ALA A 164 2.96 0.90 -11.12
CA ALA A 164 1.82 1.47 -10.42
C ALA A 164 1.05 0.35 -9.73
N GLY A 165 0.76 0.51 -8.46
CA GLY A 165 0.00 -0.47 -7.70
C GLY A 165 -1.22 0.13 -7.08
N SER A 166 -2.27 -0.65 -6.99
CA SER A 166 -3.47 -0.32 -6.24
C SER A 166 -3.89 -1.46 -5.33
N LEU A 167 -4.46 -1.10 -4.20
CA LEU A 167 -5.11 -1.99 -3.27
C LEU A 167 -6.51 -1.47 -3.02
N GLN A 168 -7.50 -2.30 -3.29
CA GLN A 168 -8.90 -2.03 -2.96
C GLN A 168 -9.33 -2.97 -1.82
N VAL A 169 -9.82 -2.39 -0.74
CA VAL A 169 -10.35 -3.12 0.42
C VAL A 169 -11.85 -2.96 0.43
N SER A 170 -12.59 -4.06 0.41
CA SER A 170 -14.05 -4.08 0.46
C SER A 170 -14.56 -5.13 1.44
N THR A 171 -15.72 -4.86 2.04
CA THR A 171 -16.44 -5.86 2.83
C THR A 171 -17.42 -6.60 1.94
N LEU A 172 -17.55 -7.90 2.13
CA LEU A 172 -18.44 -8.76 1.37
C LEU A 172 -19.59 -9.22 2.26
N SER A 173 -20.77 -9.44 1.69
CA SER A 173 -21.80 -10.28 2.31
C SER A 173 -21.47 -11.77 2.11
N ASP A 174 -22.12 -12.66 2.86
CA ASP A 174 -21.90 -14.11 2.67
C ASP A 174 -22.24 -14.55 1.26
N SER A 175 -23.31 -14.01 0.66
CA SER A 175 -23.67 -14.29 -0.73
C SER A 175 -22.64 -13.78 -1.75
N ASP A 176 -22.05 -12.59 -1.51
CA ASP A 176 -20.99 -12.05 -2.36
C ASP A 176 -19.71 -12.87 -2.22
N LEU A 177 -19.46 -13.42 -1.02
CA LEU A 177 -18.34 -14.30 -0.76
C LEU A 177 -18.45 -15.60 -1.55
N ASP A 178 -19.59 -16.30 -1.46
CA ASP A 178 -19.82 -17.56 -2.18
C ASP A 178 -19.74 -17.36 -3.69
N GLU A 179 -20.23 -16.23 -4.20
CA GLU A 179 -20.15 -15.88 -5.63
C GLU A 179 -18.72 -15.55 -6.04
N LEU A 180 -17.96 -14.84 -5.20
CA LEU A 180 -16.55 -14.54 -5.43
C LEU A 180 -15.69 -15.81 -5.42
N GLU A 181 -15.89 -16.71 -4.45
CA GLU A 181 -15.15 -17.97 -4.38
C GLU A 181 -15.40 -18.83 -5.63
N ARG A 182 -16.65 -18.96 -6.09
CA ARG A 182 -16.99 -19.65 -7.33
C ARG A 182 -16.34 -19.00 -8.56
N PHE A 183 -16.34 -17.67 -8.62
CA PHE A 183 -15.68 -16.93 -9.71
C PHE A 183 -14.17 -17.19 -9.73
N LEU A 184 -13.50 -17.09 -8.58
CA LEU A 184 -12.06 -17.29 -8.45
C LEU A 184 -11.64 -18.75 -8.63
N ALA A 185 -12.48 -19.71 -8.24
CA ALA A 185 -12.26 -21.12 -8.51
C ALA A 185 -12.38 -21.48 -10.00
N GLY A 186 -12.91 -20.57 -10.80
CA GLY A 186 -13.13 -20.78 -12.25
C GLY A 186 -14.39 -21.59 -12.56
N ASP A 187 -15.24 -21.84 -11.57
CA ASP A 187 -16.49 -22.62 -11.76
C ASP A 187 -17.48 -21.88 -12.67
N LEU A 188 -17.41 -20.55 -12.73
CA LEU A 188 -18.20 -19.75 -13.67
C LEU A 188 -17.67 -19.78 -15.11
N GLY A 189 -16.47 -20.31 -15.34
CA GLY A 189 -15.86 -20.46 -16.67
C GLY A 189 -16.01 -21.87 -17.26
N GLN A 190 -16.40 -22.89 -16.48
CA GLN A 190 -16.54 -24.26 -16.97
C GLN A 190 -17.85 -24.54 -17.74
N ALA A 191 -18.81 -23.62 -17.71
CA ALA A 191 -20.02 -23.71 -18.50
C ALA A 191 -19.79 -23.40 -20.00
N GLU A 192 -18.58 -23.05 -20.39
CA GLU A 192 -18.20 -22.70 -21.78
C GLU A 192 -18.27 -23.86 -22.78
N ASN A 193 -18.47 -25.11 -22.32
CA ASN A 193 -18.46 -26.28 -23.16
C ASN A 193 -19.83 -26.91 -23.47
N ARG A 194 -20.94 -26.28 -23.09
CA ARG A 194 -22.29 -26.75 -23.42
C ARG A 194 -23.15 -25.63 -23.98
N ASP A 195 -23.33 -25.65 -25.29
CA ASP A 195 -24.25 -24.85 -26.10
C ASP A 195 -24.00 -23.31 -26.10
N GLY A 196 -23.76 -22.78 -27.30
CA GLY A 196 -23.34 -21.41 -27.61
C GLY A 196 -24.24 -20.23 -27.14
N ASN A 197 -25.23 -20.48 -26.30
CA ASN A 197 -26.09 -19.46 -25.71
C ASN A 197 -25.82 -19.22 -24.18
N LEU A 198 -25.09 -20.12 -23.53
CA LEU A 198 -24.78 -20.05 -22.09
C LEU A 198 -23.59 -19.14 -21.81
N GLY A 199 -22.62 -19.04 -22.74
CA GLY A 199 -21.45 -18.16 -22.58
C GLY A 199 -21.80 -16.69 -22.42
N ASP A 200 -22.79 -16.20 -23.17
CA ASP A 200 -23.28 -14.82 -23.07
C ASP A 200 -24.05 -14.54 -21.78
N ALA A 201 -24.77 -15.53 -21.25
CA ALA A 201 -25.48 -15.41 -19.99
C ALA A 201 -24.49 -15.36 -18.80
N LEU A 202 -23.50 -16.24 -18.80
CA LEU A 202 -22.46 -16.32 -17.75
C LEU A 202 -21.54 -15.10 -17.77
N GLY A 203 -21.18 -14.61 -18.97
CA GLY A 203 -20.43 -13.36 -19.10
C GLY A 203 -21.20 -12.17 -18.54
N ARG A 204 -22.51 -12.11 -18.70
CA ARG A 204 -23.37 -11.06 -18.13
C ARG A 204 -23.51 -11.19 -16.61
N GLU A 205 -23.61 -12.38 -16.07
CA GLU A 205 -23.66 -12.60 -14.62
C GLU A 205 -22.33 -12.24 -13.94
N ALA A 206 -21.21 -12.70 -14.49
CA ALA A 206 -19.89 -12.31 -14.04
C ALA A 206 -19.68 -10.80 -14.11
N THR A 207 -20.12 -10.14 -15.18
CA THR A 207 -20.04 -8.70 -15.33
C THR A 207 -20.90 -7.98 -14.30
N ARG A 208 -22.14 -8.43 -14.06
CA ARG A 208 -23.02 -7.87 -13.03
C ARG A 208 -22.43 -8.02 -11.63
N PHE A 209 -21.84 -9.18 -11.34
CA PHE A 209 -21.16 -9.44 -10.09
C PHE A 209 -19.97 -8.49 -9.90
N LEU A 210 -19.09 -8.34 -10.89
CA LEU A 210 -17.98 -7.41 -10.85
C LEU A 210 -18.43 -5.95 -10.67
N LEU A 211 -19.52 -5.55 -11.34
CA LEU A 211 -20.11 -4.21 -11.17
C LEU A 211 -20.68 -4.03 -9.75
N ARG A 212 -21.29 -5.06 -9.17
CA ARG A 212 -21.74 -5.03 -7.77
C ARG A 212 -20.59 -4.87 -6.81
N LEU A 213 -19.51 -5.65 -6.96
CA LEU A 213 -18.30 -5.52 -6.16
C LEU A 213 -17.66 -4.13 -6.28
N ALA A 214 -17.67 -3.55 -7.48
CA ALA A 214 -17.15 -2.20 -7.71
C ALA A 214 -17.98 -1.11 -7.00
N GLY A 215 -19.26 -1.36 -6.73
CA GLY A 215 -20.16 -0.45 -6.01
C GLY A 215 -20.11 -0.57 -4.49
N LEU A 216 -19.40 -1.56 -3.93
CA LEU A 216 -19.28 -1.71 -2.48
C LEU A 216 -18.43 -0.58 -1.87
N PRO A 217 -18.76 -0.13 -0.64
CA PRO A 217 -17.92 0.79 0.09
C PRO A 217 -16.50 0.24 0.20
N SER A 218 -15.55 0.90 -0.42
CA SER A 218 -14.17 0.42 -0.48
C SER A 218 -13.19 1.51 -0.09
N LEU A 219 -12.09 1.09 0.53
CA LEU A 219 -10.88 1.91 0.65
C LEU A 219 -10.01 1.59 -0.56
N ARG A 220 -9.56 2.62 -1.28
CA ARG A 220 -8.61 2.48 -2.37
C ARG A 220 -7.31 3.18 -2.02
N LEU A 221 -6.23 2.46 -2.14
CA LEU A 221 -4.86 2.94 -1.95
C LEU A 221 -4.10 2.78 -3.25
N GLU A 222 -3.22 3.73 -3.53
CA GLU A 222 -2.37 3.72 -4.71
C GLU A 222 -0.92 3.97 -4.30
N ALA A 223 0.00 3.34 -5.02
CA ALA A 223 1.44 3.50 -4.83
C ALA A 223 2.16 3.42 -6.16
N ARG A 224 3.31 4.08 -6.23
CA ARG A 224 4.17 4.06 -7.42
C ARG A 224 5.61 3.75 -7.01
N SER A 225 6.28 2.90 -7.77
CA SER A 225 7.70 2.63 -7.56
C SER A 225 8.56 3.79 -8.08
N PRO A 226 9.81 3.91 -7.63
CA PRO A 226 10.82 4.69 -8.36
C PRO A 226 10.95 4.18 -9.80
N PRO A 227 11.26 5.07 -10.77
CA PRO A 227 11.54 4.65 -12.13
C PRO A 227 12.85 3.86 -12.21
N PHE A 228 12.92 2.89 -13.12
CA PHE A 228 14.10 2.08 -13.37
C PHE A 228 14.32 1.87 -14.87
N LEU A 229 15.55 1.49 -15.25
CA LEU A 229 15.93 1.26 -16.63
C LEU A 229 16.14 -0.25 -16.86
N VAL A 230 15.53 -0.77 -17.91
CA VAL A 230 15.78 -2.11 -18.46
C VAL A 230 16.65 -1.95 -19.70
N ARG A 231 17.74 -2.72 -19.77
CA ARG A 231 18.74 -2.68 -20.84
C ARG A 231 18.61 -3.84 -21.80
#